data_0a4dcfdeb9af3029c3887ea98c8a7fed
#
_entry.id   0a4dcfdeb9af3029c3887ea98c8a7fed
#
_cell.length_a   1.000
_cell.length_b   1.000
_cell.length_c   1.000
_cell.angle_alpha   90.00
_cell.angle_beta   90.00
_cell.angle_gamma   90.00
#
_symmetry.space_group_name_H-M   'P 1'
#
loop_
_entity.id
_entity.type
_entity.pdbx_description
1 polymer ?
#
loop_
_entity_poly.entity_id
_entity_poly.type
_entity_poly.pdbx_seq_one_letter_code
_entity_poly.pdbx_strand_id
1 'polypeptide(L)'
;MIIAIDFDGTIHDGQWPGIGRPLPDAREEINALRAEGHYIIIWTCREGRRQTEMVNWLLEQGIGFDRVNDHRPDEVAAYGTDARKVYAHCYVDDKNAGGMLPWKDIALWIRRQEAAYRAAQVAGKEGEA
;
A
#
# COMPACT_ATOMS: atom_id res chain seq x y z
N MET A 1 1.05 -5.91 8.17
CA MET A 1 1.47 -4.49 8.28
C MET A 1 0.55 -3.61 7.44
N ILE A 2 0.61 -2.31 7.63
CA ILE A 2 -0.09 -1.31 6.79
C ILE A 2 0.83 -0.92 5.64
N ILE A 3 0.33 -1.01 4.41
CA ILE A 3 1.08 -0.69 3.19
C ILE A 3 0.31 0.38 2.43
N ALA A 4 0.93 1.54 2.21
CA ALA A 4 0.38 2.63 1.40
C ALA A 4 0.99 2.55 0.01
N ILE A 5 0.14 2.40 -1.00
CA ILE A 5 0.55 2.16 -2.39
C ILE A 5 0.05 3.31 -3.26
N ASP A 6 0.96 4.00 -3.94
CA ASP A 6 0.63 4.97 -4.97
C ASP A 6 -0.05 4.29 -6.15
N PHE A 7 -0.85 5.04 -6.91
CA PHE A 7 -1.61 4.49 -8.03
C PHE A 7 -0.92 4.73 -9.37
N ASP A 8 -0.79 6.00 -9.77
CA ASP A 8 -0.26 6.37 -11.10
C ASP A 8 1.23 6.04 -11.22
N GLY A 9 1.59 5.21 -12.19
CA GLY A 9 2.97 4.77 -12.39
C GLY A 9 3.44 3.68 -11.44
N THR A 10 2.64 3.29 -10.45
CA THR A 10 2.97 2.26 -9.46
C THR A 10 2.12 1.01 -9.65
N ILE A 11 0.82 1.17 -9.88
CA ILE A 11 -0.10 0.05 -10.14
C ILE A 11 -0.39 -0.10 -11.63
N HIS A 12 -0.48 0.99 -12.37
CA HIS A 12 -0.74 0.99 -13.81
C HIS A 12 0.32 1.76 -14.58
N ASP A 13 0.40 1.51 -15.88
CA ASP A 13 1.42 2.08 -16.79
C ASP A 13 0.91 3.21 -17.69
N GLY A 14 -0.32 3.68 -17.48
CA GLY A 14 -0.91 4.73 -18.31
C GLY A 14 -0.35 6.11 -18.00
N GLN A 15 -0.66 7.06 -18.87
CA GLN A 15 -0.29 8.46 -18.70
C GLN A 15 -1.46 9.27 -18.16
N TRP A 16 -1.18 10.09 -17.16
CA TRP A 16 -2.14 10.98 -16.55
C TRP A 16 -2.88 11.84 -17.62
N PRO A 17 -4.22 12.00 -17.52
CA PRO A 17 -5.12 11.46 -16.49
C PRO A 17 -5.63 10.05 -16.80
N GLY A 18 -5.24 9.45 -17.92
CA GLY A 18 -5.66 8.13 -18.33
C GLY A 18 -5.14 7.04 -17.42
N ILE A 19 -5.80 5.89 -17.45
CA ILE A 19 -5.40 4.70 -16.72
C ILE A 19 -5.05 3.63 -17.74
N GLY A 20 -3.87 3.05 -17.60
CA GLY A 20 -3.37 2.04 -18.53
C GLY A 20 -3.66 0.62 -18.07
N ARG A 21 -2.70 -0.26 -18.28
CA ARG A 21 -2.76 -1.65 -17.85
C ARG A 21 -2.09 -1.80 -16.48
N PRO A 22 -2.47 -2.82 -15.68
CA PRO A 22 -1.71 -3.12 -14.48
C PRO A 22 -0.24 -3.36 -14.84
N LEU A 23 0.66 -2.84 -14.01
CA LEU A 23 2.08 -3.18 -14.12
C LEU A 23 2.26 -4.69 -13.88
N PRO A 24 3.33 -5.29 -14.46
CA PRO A 24 3.59 -6.71 -14.27
C PRO A 24 3.57 -7.09 -12.80
N ASP A 25 2.82 -8.15 -12.47
CA ASP A 25 2.67 -8.74 -11.13
C ASP A 25 2.01 -7.84 -10.08
N ALA A 26 1.63 -6.59 -10.40
CA ALA A 26 1.04 -5.67 -9.44
C ALA A 26 -0.24 -6.24 -8.81
N ARG A 27 -1.19 -6.66 -9.64
CA ARG A 27 -2.46 -7.24 -9.15
C ARG A 27 -2.22 -8.48 -8.30
N GLU A 28 -1.44 -9.39 -8.79
CA GLU A 28 -1.17 -10.67 -8.14
C GLU A 28 -0.49 -10.46 -6.78
N GLU A 29 0.51 -9.60 -6.72
CA GLU A 29 1.25 -9.36 -5.49
C GLU A 29 0.47 -8.52 -4.47
N ILE A 30 -0.28 -7.52 -4.91
CA ILE A 30 -1.14 -6.74 -4.00
C ILE A 30 -2.20 -7.66 -3.37
N ASN A 31 -2.86 -8.48 -4.20
CA ASN A 31 -3.89 -9.40 -3.71
C ASN A 31 -3.30 -10.47 -2.79
N ALA A 32 -2.11 -10.98 -3.09
CA ALA A 32 -1.43 -11.95 -2.23
C ALA A 32 -1.07 -11.32 -0.87
N LEU A 33 -0.51 -10.14 -0.86
CA LEU A 33 -0.18 -9.42 0.38
C LEU A 33 -1.43 -9.16 1.21
N ARG A 34 -2.53 -8.75 0.58
CA ARG A 34 -3.80 -8.53 1.28
C ARG A 34 -4.33 -9.84 1.87
N ALA A 35 -4.27 -10.94 1.14
CA ALA A 35 -4.66 -12.26 1.62
C ALA A 35 -3.79 -12.74 2.80
N GLU A 36 -2.54 -12.32 2.85
CA GLU A 36 -1.61 -12.60 3.95
C GLU A 36 -1.86 -11.72 5.19
N GLY A 37 -2.87 -10.85 5.17
CA GLY A 37 -3.26 -10.02 6.30
C GLY A 37 -2.72 -8.59 6.29
N HIS A 38 -2.04 -8.16 5.23
CA HIS A 38 -1.61 -6.77 5.09
C HIS A 38 -2.80 -5.86 4.79
N TYR A 39 -2.80 -4.69 5.39
CA TYR A 39 -3.82 -3.65 5.18
C TYR A 39 -3.36 -2.73 4.07
N ILE A 40 -4.16 -2.59 3.01
CA ILE A 40 -3.78 -1.88 1.79
C ILE A 40 -4.49 -0.52 1.73
N ILE A 41 -3.70 0.55 1.70
CA ILE A 41 -4.19 1.91 1.49
C ILE A 41 -3.72 2.37 0.10
N ILE A 42 -4.62 2.80 -0.74
CA ILE A 42 -4.25 3.49 -1.99
C ILE A 42 -3.96 4.95 -1.64
N TRP A 43 -2.72 5.37 -1.87
CA TRP A 43 -2.21 6.70 -1.50
C TRP A 43 -1.96 7.51 -2.77
N THR A 44 -2.90 8.41 -3.14
CA THR A 44 -2.94 9.03 -4.46
C THR A 44 -3.25 10.52 -4.40
N CYS A 45 -2.74 11.27 -5.39
CA CYS A 45 -3.15 12.66 -5.62
C CYS A 45 -4.47 12.77 -6.38
N ARG A 46 -5.04 11.67 -6.85
CA ARG A 46 -6.34 11.69 -7.53
C ARG A 46 -7.44 12.08 -6.55
N GLU A 47 -8.33 12.98 -7.01
CA GLU A 47 -9.47 13.43 -6.22
C GLU A 47 -10.70 13.58 -7.12
N GLY A 48 -11.87 13.71 -6.54
CA GLY A 48 -13.12 13.89 -7.27
C GLY A 48 -13.36 12.79 -8.30
N ARG A 49 -13.74 13.19 -9.51
CA ARG A 49 -14.02 12.25 -10.61
C ARG A 49 -12.83 11.35 -10.93
N ARG A 50 -11.61 11.87 -10.88
CA ARG A 50 -10.40 11.09 -11.18
C ARG A 50 -10.17 9.98 -10.15
N GLN A 51 -10.55 10.22 -8.90
CA GLN A 51 -10.49 9.20 -7.86
C GLN A 51 -11.59 8.14 -8.09
N THR A 52 -12.78 8.54 -8.46
CA THR A 52 -13.88 7.60 -8.79
C THR A 52 -13.48 6.69 -9.96
N GLU A 53 -12.89 7.26 -11.01
CA GLU A 53 -12.38 6.48 -12.15
C GLU A 53 -11.35 5.45 -11.70
N MET A 54 -10.44 5.83 -10.81
CA MET A 54 -9.44 4.93 -10.23
C MET A 54 -10.09 3.78 -9.46
N VAL A 55 -11.03 4.08 -8.57
CA VAL A 55 -11.72 3.07 -7.77
C VAL A 55 -12.45 2.07 -8.67
N ASN A 56 -13.18 2.57 -9.68
CA ASN A 56 -13.85 1.71 -10.64
C ASN A 56 -12.87 0.81 -11.39
N TRP A 57 -11.74 1.36 -11.82
CA TRP A 57 -10.71 0.60 -12.50
C TRP A 57 -10.11 -0.49 -11.61
N LEU A 58 -9.81 -0.16 -10.34
CA LEU A 58 -9.30 -1.15 -9.38
C LEU A 58 -10.28 -2.31 -9.18
N LEU A 59 -11.57 -1.99 -9.05
CA LEU A 59 -12.62 -3.00 -8.92
C LEU A 59 -12.72 -3.87 -10.18
N GLU A 60 -12.69 -3.26 -11.36
CA GLU A 60 -12.73 -3.97 -12.65
C GLU A 60 -11.53 -4.89 -12.83
N GLN A 61 -10.34 -4.45 -12.41
CA GLN A 61 -9.12 -5.25 -12.49
C GLN A 61 -9.02 -6.32 -11.39
N GLY A 62 -9.91 -6.32 -10.44
CA GLY A 62 -9.87 -7.26 -9.33
C GLY A 62 -8.69 -7.03 -8.38
N ILE A 63 -8.26 -5.79 -8.22
CA ILE A 63 -7.20 -5.41 -7.28
C ILE A 63 -7.83 -5.00 -5.95
N GLY A 64 -7.53 -5.74 -4.89
CA GLY A 64 -8.08 -5.51 -3.56
C GLY A 64 -7.37 -4.38 -2.83
N PHE A 65 -8.15 -3.57 -2.13
CA PHE A 65 -7.64 -2.51 -1.25
C PHE A 65 -8.64 -2.27 -0.12
N ASP A 66 -8.19 -1.62 0.95
CA ASP A 66 -9.01 -1.40 2.13
C ASP A 66 -9.47 0.05 2.26
N ARG A 67 -8.62 1.00 1.89
CA ARG A 67 -8.94 2.43 1.94
C ARG A 67 -8.25 3.21 0.82
N VAL A 68 -8.77 4.42 0.59
CA VAL A 68 -8.16 5.41 -0.32
C VAL A 68 -7.89 6.68 0.49
N ASN A 69 -6.64 7.10 0.53
CA ASN A 69 -6.20 8.37 1.15
C ASN A 69 -6.64 8.56 2.61
N ASP A 70 -6.81 7.47 3.33
CA ASP A 70 -7.31 7.53 4.69
C ASP A 70 -6.51 6.59 5.59
N HIS A 71 -6.31 6.99 6.84
CA HIS A 71 -5.66 6.14 7.83
C HIS A 71 -6.50 4.91 8.14
N ARG A 72 -5.85 3.82 8.53
CA ARG A 72 -6.56 2.75 9.20
C ARG A 72 -7.16 3.33 10.50
N PRO A 73 -8.47 3.12 10.77
CA PRO A 73 -9.18 3.83 11.85
C PRO A 73 -8.54 3.71 13.23
N ASP A 74 -7.98 2.55 13.58
CA ASP A 74 -7.34 2.33 14.87
C ASP A 74 -6.06 3.16 15.07
N GLU A 75 -5.38 3.56 13.97
CA GLU A 75 -4.22 4.45 14.04
C GLU A 75 -4.61 5.86 14.46
N VAL A 76 -5.72 6.39 13.92
CA VAL A 76 -6.25 7.69 14.34
C VAL A 76 -6.65 7.64 15.81
N ALA A 77 -7.33 6.60 16.23
CA ALA A 77 -7.75 6.41 17.64
C ALA A 77 -6.54 6.31 18.57
N ALA A 78 -5.49 5.58 18.16
CA ALA A 78 -4.30 5.38 19.00
C ALA A 78 -3.48 6.65 19.20
N TYR A 79 -3.33 7.47 18.15
CA TYR A 79 -2.48 8.68 18.19
C TYR A 79 -3.26 9.97 18.42
N GLY A 80 -4.60 9.94 18.36
CA GLY A 80 -5.46 11.09 18.60
C GLY A 80 -5.34 12.19 17.56
N THR A 81 -4.78 11.89 16.37
CA THR A 81 -4.59 12.85 15.30
C THR A 81 -4.84 12.21 13.94
N ASP A 82 -5.32 13.02 13.01
CA ASP A 82 -5.58 12.65 11.63
C ASP A 82 -4.64 13.48 10.72
N ALA A 83 -3.36 13.12 10.73
CA ALA A 83 -2.36 13.79 9.90
C ALA A 83 -2.64 13.54 8.41
N ARG A 84 -2.29 14.50 7.55
CA ARG A 84 -2.49 14.36 6.10
C ARG A 84 -1.75 13.17 5.53
N LYS A 85 -0.49 12.95 5.93
CA LYS A 85 0.24 11.76 5.52
C LYS A 85 -0.33 10.55 6.24
N VAL A 86 -0.90 9.61 5.50
CA VAL A 86 -1.37 8.35 6.08
C VAL A 86 -0.21 7.59 6.71
N TYR A 87 -0.44 7.06 7.91
CA TYR A 87 0.55 6.21 8.53
C TYR A 87 0.58 4.84 7.84
N ALA A 88 1.78 4.38 7.53
CA ALA A 88 1.99 3.03 7.01
C ALA A 88 3.36 2.50 7.46
N HIS A 89 3.50 1.19 7.52
CA HIS A 89 4.79 0.56 7.76
C HIS A 89 5.68 0.58 6.52
N CYS A 90 5.05 0.65 5.33
CA CYS A 90 5.74 0.69 4.05
C CYS A 90 4.97 1.57 3.06
N TYR A 91 5.70 2.36 2.29
CA TYR A 91 5.16 3.18 1.20
C TYR A 91 5.75 2.69 -0.11
N VAL A 92 4.88 2.37 -1.07
CA VAL A 92 5.28 1.92 -2.41
C VAL A 92 4.90 2.99 -3.41
N ASP A 93 5.89 3.60 -4.04
CA ASP A 93 5.71 4.75 -4.92
C ASP A 93 6.79 4.73 -6.00
N ASP A 94 6.40 5.01 -7.27
CA ASP A 94 7.32 5.09 -8.40
C ASP A 94 8.25 6.31 -8.33
N LYS A 95 7.87 7.33 -7.57
CA LYS A 95 8.62 8.58 -7.42
C LYS A 95 9.53 8.60 -6.21
N ASN A 96 9.86 7.45 -5.66
CA ASN A 96 10.86 7.39 -4.59
C ASN A 96 12.25 7.74 -5.11
N ALA A 97 13.07 8.33 -4.25
CA ALA A 97 14.49 8.48 -4.54
C ALA A 97 15.09 7.10 -4.79
N GLY A 98 15.76 6.92 -5.93
CA GLY A 98 16.27 5.62 -6.35
C GLY A 98 15.28 4.79 -7.18
N GLY A 99 14.03 5.25 -7.36
CA GLY A 99 13.04 4.59 -8.19
C GLY A 99 12.23 3.52 -7.49
N MET A 100 11.64 2.63 -8.27
CA MET A 100 10.77 1.55 -7.79
C MET A 100 11.27 0.20 -8.29
N LEU A 101 11.29 -0.78 -7.39
CA LEU A 101 11.60 -2.17 -7.73
C LEU A 101 10.43 -2.85 -8.46
N PRO A 102 10.67 -3.95 -9.19
CA PRO A 102 9.59 -4.78 -9.70
C PRO A 102 8.68 -5.29 -8.56
N TRP A 103 7.40 -5.50 -8.85
CA TRP A 103 6.42 -5.89 -7.83
C TRP A 103 6.79 -7.16 -7.07
N LYS A 104 7.38 -8.15 -7.72
CA LYS A 104 7.83 -9.38 -7.03
C LYS A 104 8.89 -9.08 -5.97
N ASP A 105 9.81 -8.17 -6.28
CA ASP A 105 10.87 -7.77 -5.35
C ASP A 105 10.32 -6.92 -4.21
N ILE A 106 9.35 -6.04 -4.50
CA ILE A 106 8.64 -5.26 -3.49
C ILE A 106 7.93 -6.19 -2.50
N ALA A 107 7.19 -7.16 -2.99
CA ALA A 107 6.45 -8.11 -2.17
C ALA A 107 7.40 -8.94 -1.30
N LEU A 108 8.52 -9.39 -1.85
CA LEU A 108 9.54 -10.12 -1.10
C LEU A 108 10.14 -9.26 0.01
N TRP A 109 10.45 -8.01 -0.29
CA TRP A 109 10.98 -7.06 0.70
C TRP A 109 9.99 -6.84 1.84
N ILE A 110 8.70 -6.65 1.53
CA ILE A 110 7.64 -6.47 2.52
C ILE A 110 7.54 -7.69 3.44
N ARG A 111 7.56 -8.90 2.89
CA ARG A 111 7.51 -10.13 3.68
C ARG A 111 8.70 -10.26 4.63
N ARG A 112 9.90 -9.85 4.19
CA ARG A 112 11.10 -9.83 5.03
C ARG A 112 10.98 -8.79 6.14
N GLN A 113 10.45 -7.60 5.84
CA GLN A 113 10.22 -6.57 6.85
C GLN A 113 9.19 -7.01 7.89
N GLU A 114 8.13 -7.67 7.47
CA GLU A 114 7.14 -8.21 8.40
C GLU A 114 7.75 -9.23 9.35
N ALA A 115 8.57 -10.15 8.85
CA ALA A 115 9.25 -11.13 9.68
C ALA A 115 10.15 -10.47 10.71
N ALA A 116 10.93 -9.46 10.31
CA ALA A 116 11.80 -8.69 11.21
C ALA A 116 10.99 -7.92 12.25
N TYR A 117 9.87 -7.31 11.85
CA TYR A 117 8.97 -6.57 12.76
C TYR A 117 8.36 -7.49 13.82
N ARG A 118 7.89 -8.67 13.42
CA ARG A 118 7.36 -9.67 14.35
C ARG A 118 8.42 -10.18 15.31
N ALA A 119 9.63 -10.45 14.83
CA ALA A 119 10.75 -10.88 15.66
C ALA A 119 11.10 -9.82 16.72
N ALA A 120 11.13 -8.54 16.33
CA ALA A 120 11.40 -7.43 17.23
C ALA A 120 10.31 -7.29 18.32
N GLN A 121 9.05 -7.50 17.98
CA GLN A 121 7.94 -7.48 18.93
C GLN A 121 8.07 -8.62 19.97
N VAL A 122 8.40 -9.82 19.51
CA VAL A 122 8.61 -10.98 20.40
C VAL A 122 9.80 -10.72 21.34
N ALA A 123 10.92 -10.24 20.83
CA ALA A 123 12.10 -9.89 21.62
C ALA A 123 11.78 -8.81 22.67
N GLY A 124 11.00 -7.79 22.29
CA GLY A 124 10.55 -6.75 23.21
C GLY A 124 9.68 -7.30 24.35
N LYS A 125 8.76 -8.22 24.06
CA LYS A 125 7.93 -8.87 25.07
C LYS A 125 8.74 -9.77 25.99
N GLU A 126 9.68 -10.51 25.46
CA GLU A 126 10.59 -11.34 26.26
C GLU A 126 11.47 -10.48 27.18
N GLY A 127 11.91 -9.31 26.70
CA GLY A 127 12.69 -8.36 27.51
C GLY A 127 11.89 -7.69 28.62
N GLU A 128 10.56 -7.63 28.50
CA GLU A 128 9.65 -7.10 29.52
C GLU A 128 9.27 -8.12 30.61
N ALA A 129 9.52 -9.38 30.34
CA ALA A 129 9.28 -10.45 31.28
C ALA A 129 10.45 -10.56 32.30
#